data_23691bfece82847fdf66ee2e43927436
#
_entry.id   23691bfece82847fdf66ee2e43927436
#
_cell.length_a   1.000
_cell.length_b   1.000
_cell.length_c   1.000
_cell.angle_alpha   90.00
_cell.angle_beta   90.00
_cell.angle_gamma   90.00
#
_symmetry.space_group_name_H-M   'P 1'
#
loop_
_entity.id
_entity.type
_entity.pdbx_description
1 polymer ?
#
loop_
_entity_poly.entity_id
_entity_poly.type
_entity_poly.pdbx_seq_one_letter_code
_entity_poly.pdbx_strand_id
1 'polypeptide(L)'
;RLVPMPLGEDLAVGSNVHALTHPAGYPYVYTSGVVSRTFIKESGNPFGNRVEITADFAKGSSGGPIMDDRGNMVAMVSCLHPIYYVDQPPSDRQMGIKECIPVSSIVRLMRKLGK
;
A
#
# COMPACT_ATOMS: atom_id res chain seq x y z
N ARG A 1 -14.02 -14.00 -18.32
CA ARG A 1 -12.74 -13.50 -18.86
C ARG A 1 -12.12 -12.50 -17.90
N LEU A 2 -10.85 -12.72 -17.58
CA LEU A 2 -10.10 -11.81 -16.72
C LEU A 2 -9.54 -10.64 -17.52
N VAL A 3 -9.69 -9.43 -16.99
CA VAL A 3 -9.09 -8.21 -17.55
C VAL A 3 -7.97 -7.78 -16.60
N PRO A 4 -6.72 -7.69 -17.07
CA PRO A 4 -5.63 -7.24 -16.22
C PRO A 4 -5.86 -5.81 -15.74
N MET A 5 -5.48 -5.53 -14.48
CA MET A 5 -5.49 -4.17 -13.96
C MET A 5 -4.31 -3.39 -14.57
N PRO A 6 -4.53 -2.24 -15.19
CA PRO A 6 -3.42 -1.45 -15.70
C PRO A 6 -2.53 -0.94 -14.57
N LEU A 7 -1.22 -0.87 -14.83
CA LEU A 7 -0.26 -0.29 -13.90
C LEU A 7 -0.14 1.20 -14.17
N GLY A 8 -0.20 1.99 -13.09
CA GLY A 8 -0.01 3.44 -13.17
C GLY A 8 1.42 3.82 -12.87
N GLU A 9 1.58 5.00 -12.29
CA GLU A 9 2.87 5.55 -11.89
C GLU A 9 2.85 5.88 -10.40
N ASP A 10 4.04 5.99 -9.80
CA ASP A 10 4.15 6.39 -8.39
C ASP A 10 3.53 7.78 -8.19
N LEU A 11 2.77 7.91 -7.11
CA LEU A 11 2.04 9.13 -6.80
C LEU A 11 2.80 9.99 -5.79
N ALA A 12 2.64 11.30 -5.93
CA ALA A 12 3.17 12.27 -4.97
C ALA A 12 2.33 12.29 -3.68
N VAL A 13 2.95 12.73 -2.59
CA VAL A 13 2.26 12.97 -1.31
C VAL A 13 1.06 13.89 -1.53
N GLY A 14 -0.07 13.53 -0.94
CA GLY A 14 -1.34 14.25 -1.10
C GLY A 14 -2.22 13.74 -2.22
N SER A 15 -1.72 12.87 -3.10
CA SER A 15 -2.52 12.28 -4.18
C SER A 15 -3.58 11.33 -3.60
N ASN A 16 -4.76 11.32 -4.21
CA ASN A 16 -5.84 10.42 -3.83
C ASN A 16 -5.47 8.97 -4.14
N VAL A 17 -5.81 8.08 -3.24
CA VAL A 17 -5.66 6.63 -3.42
C VAL A 17 -6.93 5.91 -2.98
N HIS A 18 -7.12 4.73 -3.55
CA HIS A 18 -8.27 3.86 -3.31
C HIS A 18 -7.78 2.44 -3.07
N ALA A 19 -8.29 1.82 -2.03
CA ALA A 19 -7.94 0.45 -1.69
C ALA A 19 -9.18 -0.45 -1.81
N LEU A 20 -9.03 -1.57 -2.48
CA LEU A 20 -10.03 -2.63 -2.51
C LEU A 20 -9.35 -3.89 -1.98
N THR A 21 -9.67 -4.26 -0.75
CA THR A 21 -8.90 -5.24 0.01
C THR A 21 -9.80 -6.26 0.70
N HIS A 22 -9.17 -7.11 1.50
CA HIS A 22 -9.82 -8.24 2.16
C HIS A 22 -9.41 -8.29 3.65
N PRO A 23 -9.68 -7.22 4.43
CA PRO A 23 -9.19 -7.13 5.80
C PRO A 23 -9.93 -8.11 6.71
N ALA A 24 -9.16 -8.85 7.52
CA ALA A 24 -9.70 -9.77 8.55
C ALA A 24 -10.76 -10.76 8.01
N GLY A 25 -10.65 -11.16 6.75
CA GLY A 25 -11.60 -12.10 6.13
C GLY A 25 -12.86 -11.45 5.54
N TYR A 26 -13.01 -10.14 5.63
CA TYR A 26 -14.11 -9.41 4.98
C TYR A 26 -13.76 -9.12 3.54
N PRO A 27 -14.43 -9.74 2.52
CA PRO A 27 -14.07 -9.54 1.13
C PRO A 27 -14.57 -8.20 0.58
N TYR A 28 -13.81 -7.67 -0.39
CA TYR A 28 -14.23 -6.50 -1.19
C TYR A 28 -14.50 -5.25 -0.37
N VAL A 29 -13.68 -4.98 0.64
CA VAL A 29 -13.79 -3.75 1.42
C VAL A 29 -13.09 -2.62 0.67
N TYR A 30 -13.83 -1.57 0.37
CA TYR A 30 -13.32 -0.37 -0.28
C TYR A 30 -13.03 0.71 0.76
N THR A 31 -11.84 1.30 0.67
CA THR A 31 -11.49 2.49 1.45
C THR A 31 -10.75 3.48 0.56
N SER A 32 -10.74 4.74 0.96
CA SER A 32 -9.99 5.78 0.23
C SER A 32 -9.22 6.67 1.18
N GLY A 33 -8.24 7.35 0.64
CA GLY A 33 -7.38 8.25 1.40
C GLY A 33 -6.40 8.94 0.47
N VAL A 34 -5.25 9.29 1.01
CA VAL A 34 -4.18 9.97 0.27
C VAL A 34 -2.84 9.31 0.56
N VAL A 35 -1.86 9.59 -0.29
CA VAL A 35 -0.46 9.29 -0.01
C VAL A 35 -0.01 10.22 1.10
N SER A 36 0.45 9.68 2.22
CA SER A 36 0.89 10.47 3.36
C SER A 36 2.40 10.66 3.40
N ARG A 37 3.17 9.68 2.93
CA ARG A 37 4.63 9.75 2.96
C ARG A 37 5.24 8.76 1.98
N THR A 38 6.41 9.09 1.44
CA THR A 38 7.26 8.14 0.72
C THR A 38 8.61 8.05 1.44
N PHE A 39 9.21 6.86 1.46
CA PHE A 39 10.48 6.67 2.14
C PHE A 39 11.23 5.45 1.60
N ILE A 40 12.51 5.34 1.97
CA ILE A 40 13.35 4.19 1.66
C ILE A 40 13.49 3.37 2.94
N LYS A 41 12.93 2.16 2.95
CA LYS A 41 12.96 1.26 4.10
C LYS A 41 14.34 0.64 4.30
N GLU A 42 15.04 0.39 3.20
CA GLU A 42 16.37 -0.22 3.21
C GLU A 42 17.26 0.47 2.20
N SER A 43 18.23 1.25 2.70
CA SER A 43 19.16 2.02 1.87
C SER A 43 20.01 1.09 1.01
N GLY A 44 20.17 1.44 -0.26
CA GLY A 44 20.94 0.65 -1.21
C GLY A 44 20.20 -0.53 -1.82
N ASN A 45 19.00 -0.85 -1.34
CA ASN A 45 18.17 -1.89 -1.93
C ASN A 45 17.28 -1.26 -3.01
N PRO A 46 17.39 -1.68 -4.29
CA PRO A 46 16.56 -1.11 -5.36
C PRO A 46 15.07 -1.38 -5.19
N PHE A 47 14.68 -2.32 -4.32
CA PHE A 47 13.29 -2.62 -3.98
C PHE A 47 12.91 -2.07 -2.60
N GLY A 48 13.72 -1.18 -2.03
CA GLY A 48 13.52 -0.67 -0.68
C GLY A 48 12.55 0.50 -0.56
N ASN A 49 12.05 1.03 -1.67
CA ASN A 49 11.11 2.14 -1.65
C ASN A 49 9.76 1.72 -1.08
N ARG A 50 9.16 2.59 -0.28
CA ARG A 50 7.84 2.38 0.33
C ARG A 50 7.00 3.65 0.23
N VAL A 51 5.70 3.46 0.21
CA VAL A 51 4.73 4.54 0.24
C VAL A 51 3.74 4.27 1.38
N GLU A 52 3.46 5.29 2.17
CA GLU A 52 2.43 5.22 3.22
C GLU A 52 1.17 5.91 2.74
N ILE A 53 0.03 5.34 3.09
CA ILE A 53 -1.28 5.87 2.72
C ILE A 53 -2.19 5.99 3.94
N THR A 54 -3.25 6.78 3.81
CA THR A 54 -4.25 6.93 4.86
C THR A 54 -5.49 6.06 4.65
N ALA A 55 -5.67 5.47 3.46
CA ALA A 55 -6.77 4.53 3.21
C ALA A 55 -6.61 3.31 4.13
N ASP A 56 -7.70 2.86 4.74
CA ASP A 56 -7.65 1.76 5.69
C ASP A 56 -7.47 0.40 5.04
N PHE A 57 -6.66 -0.41 5.65
CA PHE A 57 -6.58 -1.84 5.42
C PHE A 57 -6.11 -2.52 6.71
N ALA A 58 -6.22 -3.84 6.77
CA ALA A 58 -5.85 -4.59 7.95
C ALA A 58 -5.28 -5.95 7.58
N LYS A 59 -5.00 -6.77 8.57
CA LYS A 59 -4.51 -8.14 8.39
C LYS A 59 -5.37 -8.88 7.37
N GLY A 60 -4.74 -9.56 6.44
CA GLY A 60 -5.39 -10.28 5.35
C GLY A 60 -5.45 -9.49 4.04
N SER A 61 -5.09 -8.20 4.06
CA SER A 61 -5.10 -7.34 2.88
C SER A 61 -3.78 -7.33 2.10
N SER A 62 -2.72 -7.95 2.61
CA SER A 62 -1.40 -7.96 1.96
C SER A 62 -1.48 -8.46 0.52
N GLY A 63 -0.81 -7.75 -0.39
CA GLY A 63 -0.87 -8.04 -1.82
C GLY A 63 -2.03 -7.38 -2.55
N GLY A 64 -2.98 -6.78 -1.83
CA GLY A 64 -4.11 -6.09 -2.44
C GLY A 64 -3.70 -4.80 -3.16
N PRO A 65 -4.46 -4.39 -4.19
CA PRO A 65 -4.10 -3.23 -4.99
C PRO A 65 -4.48 -1.91 -4.32
N ILE A 66 -3.62 -0.92 -4.49
CA ILE A 66 -3.91 0.48 -4.23
C ILE A 66 -3.99 1.16 -5.59
N MET A 67 -5.05 1.91 -5.83
CA MET A 67 -5.37 2.49 -7.13
C MET A 67 -5.35 4.01 -7.06
N ASP A 68 -5.08 4.63 -8.21
CA ASP A 68 -5.30 6.07 -8.41
C ASP A 68 -6.79 6.34 -8.74
N ASP A 69 -7.13 7.61 -9.02
CA ASP A 69 -8.50 8.00 -9.36
C ASP A 69 -8.98 7.42 -10.69
N ARG A 70 -8.10 6.88 -11.51
CA ARG A 70 -8.41 6.26 -12.81
C ARG A 70 -8.51 4.74 -12.74
N GLY A 71 -8.30 4.15 -11.57
CA GLY A 71 -8.31 2.71 -11.40
C GLY A 71 -7.01 2.01 -11.80
N ASN A 72 -5.92 2.76 -12.02
CA ASN A 72 -4.62 2.18 -12.27
C ASN A 72 -3.98 1.77 -10.94
N MET A 73 -3.32 0.62 -10.89
CA MET A 73 -2.59 0.18 -9.71
C MET A 73 -1.33 1.03 -9.54
N VAL A 74 -1.21 1.67 -8.38
CA VAL A 74 -0.07 2.55 -8.06
C VAL A 74 0.76 2.04 -6.89
N ALA A 75 0.24 1.08 -6.13
CA ALA A 75 0.96 0.46 -5.03
C ALA A 75 0.29 -0.87 -4.66
N MET A 76 0.97 -1.63 -3.83
CA MET A 76 0.49 -2.92 -3.31
C MET A 76 0.57 -2.89 -1.78
N VAL A 77 -0.48 -3.35 -1.12
CA VAL A 77 -0.51 -3.41 0.35
C VAL A 77 0.63 -4.31 0.86
N SER A 78 1.40 -3.81 1.81
CA SER A 78 2.46 -4.57 2.47
C SER A 78 2.13 -4.86 3.93
N CYS A 79 2.18 -3.85 4.80
CA CYS A 79 1.95 -4.10 6.21
C CYS A 79 1.39 -2.87 6.94
N LEU A 80 0.87 -3.12 8.14
CA LEU A 80 0.35 -2.12 9.04
C LEU A 80 1.24 -2.08 10.29
N HIS A 81 1.69 -0.88 10.66
CA HIS A 81 2.46 -0.66 11.88
C HIS A 81 1.61 0.15 12.85
N PRO A 82 0.98 -0.46 13.86
CA PRO A 82 0.19 0.28 14.83
C PRO A 82 1.10 1.08 15.79
N ILE A 83 0.66 2.28 16.12
CA ILE A 83 1.30 3.12 17.12
C ILE A 83 0.36 3.23 18.33
N TYR A 84 0.86 2.89 19.51
CA TYR A 84 0.07 2.90 20.75
C TYR A 84 0.50 4.05 21.64
N TYR A 85 -0.38 4.46 22.56
CA TYR A 85 -0.02 5.44 23.61
C TYR A 85 1.07 4.91 24.53
N VAL A 86 1.10 3.61 24.74
CA VAL A 86 2.16 2.89 25.42
C VAL A 86 2.71 1.84 24.44
N ASP A 87 4.02 1.58 24.47
CA ASP A 87 4.70 0.74 23.46
C ASP A 87 4.14 -0.66 23.29
N GLN A 88 3.38 -1.16 24.26
CA GLN A 88 2.82 -2.50 24.21
C GLN A 88 1.32 -2.51 24.45
N PRO A 89 0.56 -3.36 23.69
CA PRO A 89 -0.84 -3.59 24.00
C PRO A 89 -0.98 -4.20 25.40
N PRO A 90 -2.11 -4.03 26.12
CA PRO A 90 -3.40 -3.61 25.56
C PRO A 90 -3.71 -2.11 25.58
N SER A 91 -2.74 -1.22 25.49
CA SER A 91 -3.03 0.21 25.47
C SER A 91 -3.78 0.63 24.19
N ASP A 92 -4.41 1.81 24.23
CA ASP A 92 -5.12 2.35 23.07
C ASP A 92 -4.16 2.68 21.93
N ARG A 93 -4.58 2.37 20.72
CA ARG A 93 -3.82 2.68 19.52
C ARG A 93 -4.01 4.15 19.13
N GLN A 94 -2.91 4.87 18.93
CA GLN A 94 -2.95 6.24 18.44
C GLN A 94 -3.24 6.30 16.94
N MET A 95 -2.53 5.51 16.15
CA MET A 95 -2.76 5.41 14.71
C MET A 95 -2.10 4.16 14.14
N GLY A 96 -2.40 3.86 12.90
CA GLY A 96 -1.72 2.83 12.13
C GLY A 96 -0.95 3.45 10.98
N ILE A 97 0.31 3.07 10.83
CA ILE A 97 1.12 3.43 9.66
C ILE A 97 0.87 2.35 8.60
N LYS A 98 0.29 2.74 7.47
CA LYS A 98 -0.10 1.81 6.40
C LYS A 98 0.94 1.85 5.30
N GLU A 99 1.80 0.86 5.29
CA GLU A 99 2.95 0.76 4.39
C GLU A 99 2.60 -0.05 3.15
N CYS A 100 2.94 0.50 1.98
CA CYS A 100 2.70 -0.14 0.69
C CYS A 100 3.97 -0.14 -0.15
N ILE A 101 4.01 -1.04 -1.13
CA ILE A 101 5.10 -1.14 -2.10
C ILE A 101 4.68 -0.36 -3.33
N PRO A 102 5.46 0.66 -3.77
CA PRO A 102 5.09 1.46 -4.93
C PRO A 102 5.17 0.66 -6.23
N VAL A 103 4.38 1.05 -7.21
CA VAL A 103 4.30 0.36 -8.50
C VAL A 103 5.64 0.33 -9.24
N SER A 104 6.49 1.33 -9.06
CA SER A 104 7.82 1.34 -9.66
C SER A 104 8.66 0.13 -9.27
N SER A 105 8.56 -0.33 -8.02
CA SER A 105 9.24 -1.54 -7.57
C SER A 105 8.67 -2.79 -8.23
N ILE A 106 7.35 -2.84 -8.46
CA ILE A 106 6.70 -3.94 -9.15
C ILE A 106 7.16 -4.01 -10.60
N VAL A 107 7.18 -2.87 -11.29
CA VAL A 107 7.65 -2.78 -12.68
C VAL A 107 9.12 -3.18 -12.79
N ARG A 108 9.96 -2.75 -11.84
CA ARG A 108 11.37 -3.15 -11.79
C ARG A 108 11.52 -4.66 -11.67
N LEU A 109 10.74 -5.29 -10.80
CA LEU A 109 10.76 -6.74 -10.65
C LEU A 109 10.32 -7.45 -11.93
N MET A 110 9.27 -6.97 -12.58
CA MET A 110 8.78 -7.53 -13.84
C MET A 110 9.87 -7.47 -14.92
N ARG A 111 10.57 -6.34 -15.05
CA ARG A 111 11.68 -6.18 -16.00
C ARG A 111 12.83 -7.14 -15.70
N LYS A 112 13.15 -7.31 -14.42
CA LYS A 112 14.20 -8.23 -13.98
C LYS A 112 13.87 -9.68 -14.36
N LEU A 113 12.58 -10.02 -14.37
CA LEU A 113 12.10 -11.34 -14.76
C LEU A 113 11.84 -11.49 -16.27
N GLY A 114 12.13 -10.46 -17.05
CA GLY A 114 11.92 -10.47 -18.50
C GLY A 114 10.47 -10.30 -18.92
N LYS A 115 9.68 -9.68 -18.09
CA LYS A 115 8.23 -9.50 -18.34
C LYS A 115 7.86 -8.14 -18.90
#